data_d9ff1786072d246ee5c6cf15bd69b371
#
_entry.id   d9ff1786072d246ee5c6cf15bd69b371
#
_cell.length_a   1.000
_cell.length_b   1.000
_cell.length_c   1.000
_cell.angle_alpha   90.00
_cell.angle_beta   90.00
_cell.angle_gamma   90.00
#
_symmetry.space_group_name_H-M   'P 1'
#
loop_
_entity.id
_entity.type
_entity.pdbx_description
1 polymer ?
#
loop_
_entity_poly.entity_id
_entity_poly.type
_entity_poly.pdbx_seq_one_letter_code
_entity_poly.pdbx_strand_id
1 'polypeptide(L)'
;MVLRLSFLVLWMLVFAGLAAQTLGGSSAFNFLRLQLHPQAGALGGRNVSHFKADLGMVSENPSLLRESHHAVVSANFTSLAPSITGLYAAGAYHLEKKATTVALGITHLGYGEQSETDASGNTLGTFKAYDQSLGVTVSRIYNKKWYYGSTLKLINSRYGAFASQGLALDVGLNYYDEKRMIQFGFAAKNMGVQIKSYGNGKEDLPFDLVLGMTKQLEKAPIRFSLTGQRMHQFDLLYNDTLFNETNFGRQPRANLGTKIFSHFVLGADILVGEKIVLTGGYNVLRRRELRIQNFASGLTGFSYGFNLNLQRLRCYYARTHYQSALSHHQISFSFTLEAAGD
;
A
#
# COMPACT_ATOMS: atom_id res chain seq x y z
N MET A 1 8.23 8.84 38.70
CA MET A 1 8.32 9.03 37.22
C MET A 1 9.36 8.10 36.58
N VAL A 2 10.51 7.90 37.17
CA VAL A 2 11.61 7.05 36.68
C VAL A 2 11.21 5.56 36.58
N LEU A 3 10.48 5.01 37.55
CA LEU A 3 10.08 3.59 37.59
C LEU A 3 9.08 3.23 36.44
N ARG A 4 8.24 4.18 35.99
CA ARG A 4 7.29 3.95 34.88
C ARG A 4 7.99 3.97 33.51
N LEU A 5 9.08 4.73 33.40
CA LEU A 5 9.89 4.78 32.18
C LEU A 5 10.71 3.48 32.03
N SER A 6 11.22 2.93 33.12
CA SER A 6 11.98 1.66 33.12
C SER A 6 11.11 0.47 32.73
N PHE A 7 9.82 0.47 33.12
CA PHE A 7 8.88 -0.59 32.74
C PHE A 7 8.51 -0.54 31.26
N LEU A 8 8.41 0.66 30.67
CA LEU A 8 8.17 0.86 29.23
C LEU A 8 9.37 0.44 28.38
N VAL A 9 10.59 0.73 28.83
CA VAL A 9 11.82 0.31 28.14
C VAL A 9 12.02 -1.21 28.24
N LEU A 10 11.72 -1.82 29.38
CA LEU A 10 11.79 -3.27 29.57
C LEU A 10 10.72 -3.99 28.70
N TRP A 11 9.54 -3.41 28.54
CA TRP A 11 8.49 -3.96 27.66
C TRP A 11 8.86 -3.87 26.17
N MET A 12 9.58 -2.83 25.74
CA MET A 12 10.12 -2.72 24.37
C MET A 12 11.23 -3.74 24.08
N LEU A 13 12.01 -4.15 25.09
CA LEU A 13 13.10 -5.12 24.91
C LEU A 13 12.62 -6.58 24.79
N VAL A 14 11.42 -6.90 25.26
CA VAL A 14 10.84 -8.25 25.16
C VAL A 14 10.38 -8.58 23.72
N PHE A 15 10.15 -7.57 22.86
CA PHE A 15 9.79 -7.77 21.44
C PHE A 15 10.97 -7.91 20.48
N ALA A 16 12.22 -7.86 20.97
CA ALA A 16 13.42 -7.92 20.12
C ALA A 16 13.82 -9.34 19.64
N GLY A 17 13.01 -10.36 19.89
CA GLY A 17 13.37 -11.78 19.70
C GLY A 17 12.75 -12.53 18.54
N LEU A 18 11.93 -11.92 17.68
CA LEU A 18 11.30 -12.61 16.55
C LEU A 18 11.95 -12.20 15.21
N ALA A 19 13.17 -12.72 14.95
CA ALA A 19 13.72 -12.72 13.60
C ALA A 19 13.03 -13.80 12.76
N ALA A 20 11.80 -13.56 12.34
CA ALA A 20 11.15 -14.39 11.34
C ALA A 20 11.69 -14.00 9.96
N GLN A 21 12.43 -14.91 9.32
CA GLN A 21 12.74 -14.79 7.91
C GLN A 21 11.42 -14.87 7.13
N THR A 22 11.16 -13.89 6.28
CA THR A 22 10.01 -13.90 5.37
C THR A 22 10.23 -14.91 4.26
N LEU A 23 9.79 -16.14 4.47
CA LEU A 23 9.59 -17.08 3.39
C LEU A 23 8.45 -16.58 2.50
N GLY A 24 8.63 -16.59 1.18
CA GLY A 24 7.55 -16.34 0.24
C GLY A 24 6.38 -17.29 0.55
N GLY A 25 5.15 -16.77 0.61
CA GLY A 25 3.97 -17.57 0.97
C GLY A 25 3.70 -17.70 2.47
N SER A 26 4.39 -16.97 3.33
CA SER A 26 4.22 -17.02 4.79
C SER A 26 2.96 -16.33 5.32
N SER A 27 2.17 -15.67 4.48
CA SER A 27 0.94 -14.99 4.89
C SER A 27 -0.19 -15.21 3.89
N ALA A 28 -1.42 -15.34 4.42
CA ALA A 28 -2.65 -15.33 3.65
C ALA A 28 -2.94 -13.91 3.13
N PHE A 29 -3.76 -13.80 2.08
CA PHE A 29 -4.29 -12.54 1.57
C PHE A 29 -3.22 -11.51 1.18
N ASN A 30 -2.13 -11.94 0.55
CA ASN A 30 -1.03 -11.05 0.12
C ASN A 30 -1.48 -9.92 -0.82
N PHE A 31 -2.64 -10.03 -1.47
CA PHE A 31 -3.24 -8.96 -2.27
C PHE A 31 -3.46 -7.66 -1.47
N LEU A 32 -3.61 -7.72 -0.14
CA LEU A 32 -3.72 -6.55 0.73
C LEU A 32 -2.46 -5.67 0.75
N ARG A 33 -1.34 -6.17 0.24
CA ARG A 33 -0.09 -5.40 0.03
C ARG A 33 -0.05 -4.66 -1.30
N LEU A 34 -0.93 -4.98 -2.24
CA LEU A 34 -0.96 -4.33 -3.54
C LEU A 34 -1.47 -2.90 -3.43
N GLN A 35 -0.82 -2.00 -4.14
CA GLN A 35 -1.25 -0.61 -4.29
C GLN A 35 -2.14 -0.52 -5.53
N LEU A 36 -3.42 -0.32 -5.30
CA LEU A 36 -4.40 -0.23 -6.40
C LEU A 36 -4.73 1.21 -6.77
N HIS A 37 -4.18 2.20 -6.05
CA HIS A 37 -4.39 3.61 -6.38
C HIS A 37 -3.19 4.20 -7.13
N PRO A 38 -3.40 4.87 -8.29
CA PRO A 38 -2.31 5.38 -9.12
C PRO A 38 -1.45 6.43 -8.43
N GLN A 39 -2.00 7.27 -7.54
CA GLN A 39 -1.20 8.25 -6.81
C GLN A 39 -0.14 7.57 -5.92
N ALA A 40 -0.50 6.49 -5.21
CA ALA A 40 0.47 5.69 -4.46
C ALA A 40 1.43 4.96 -5.40
N GLY A 41 0.91 4.40 -6.50
CA GLY A 41 1.70 3.73 -7.53
C GLY A 41 2.82 4.63 -8.08
N ALA A 42 2.47 5.85 -8.49
CA ALA A 42 3.41 6.84 -9.03
C ALA A 42 4.48 7.29 -8.01
N LEU A 43 4.12 7.36 -6.72
CA LEU A 43 5.03 7.69 -5.61
C LEU A 43 5.92 6.51 -5.16
N GLY A 44 6.11 5.49 -5.98
CA GLY A 44 6.94 4.32 -5.66
C GLY A 44 6.17 3.13 -5.08
N GLY A 45 4.85 3.23 -4.95
CA GLY A 45 3.98 2.16 -4.48
C GLY A 45 3.61 2.23 -3.01
N ARG A 46 4.10 3.20 -2.25
CA ARG A 46 3.71 3.43 -0.84
C ARG A 46 3.79 4.92 -0.50
N ASN A 47 2.72 5.45 0.07
CA ASN A 47 2.74 6.76 0.70
C ASN A 47 1.61 6.87 1.74
N VAL A 48 1.95 7.23 2.97
CA VAL A 48 1.00 7.32 4.10
C VAL A 48 0.87 8.75 4.64
N SER A 49 1.49 9.72 3.98
CA SER A 49 1.62 11.11 4.47
C SER A 49 1.37 12.18 3.39
N HIS A 50 0.61 11.87 2.32
CA HIS A 50 0.36 12.85 1.26
C HIS A 50 -0.70 13.87 1.66
N PHE A 51 -0.43 15.20 1.52
CA PHE A 51 -1.37 16.26 1.98
C PHE A 51 -2.68 16.31 1.21
N LYS A 52 -2.60 16.17 -0.12
CA LYS A 52 -3.75 16.18 -1.02
C LYS A 52 -3.97 14.77 -1.54
N ALA A 53 -4.15 13.84 -0.58
CA ALA A 53 -4.47 12.46 -0.90
C ALA A 53 -5.84 12.40 -1.58
N ASP A 54 -5.96 11.58 -2.61
CA ASP A 54 -7.25 11.20 -3.16
C ASP A 54 -7.97 10.20 -2.25
N LEU A 55 -9.28 10.02 -2.43
CA LEU A 55 -10.06 9.08 -1.63
C LEU A 55 -9.48 7.65 -1.69
N GLY A 56 -8.98 7.23 -2.83
CA GLY A 56 -8.35 5.91 -2.98
C GLY A 56 -7.09 5.70 -2.14
N MET A 57 -6.39 6.78 -1.75
CA MET A 57 -5.22 6.73 -0.85
C MET A 57 -5.57 6.37 0.60
N VAL A 58 -6.85 6.41 0.97
CA VAL A 58 -7.33 5.98 2.29
C VAL A 58 -7.00 4.51 2.56
N SER A 59 -6.90 3.70 1.51
CA SER A 59 -6.43 2.32 1.59
C SER A 59 -4.97 2.19 2.06
N GLU A 60 -4.14 3.24 1.90
CA GLU A 60 -2.76 3.27 2.40
C GLU A 60 -2.68 3.72 3.86
N ASN A 61 -3.53 4.67 4.26
CA ASN A 61 -3.60 5.16 5.64
C ASN A 61 -5.01 5.71 5.93
N PRO A 62 -5.77 5.11 6.87
CA PRO A 62 -7.12 5.57 7.22
C PRO A 62 -7.21 7.04 7.62
N SER A 63 -6.17 7.61 8.22
CA SER A 63 -6.15 9.02 8.63
C SER A 63 -5.97 10.02 7.48
N LEU A 64 -5.79 9.54 6.24
CA LEU A 64 -5.86 10.37 5.03
C LEU A 64 -7.30 10.70 4.64
N LEU A 65 -8.29 10.00 5.21
CA LEU A 65 -9.70 10.33 5.03
C LEU A 65 -10.02 11.63 5.78
N ARG A 66 -10.45 12.66 5.05
CA ARG A 66 -10.68 14.02 5.56
C ARG A 66 -12.05 14.55 5.14
N GLU A 67 -12.46 15.67 5.73
CA GLU A 67 -13.66 16.42 5.35
C GLU A 67 -13.72 16.76 3.86
N SER A 68 -12.56 17.04 3.23
CA SER A 68 -12.47 17.31 1.79
C SER A 68 -12.88 16.14 0.88
N HIS A 69 -13.11 14.95 1.46
CA HIS A 69 -13.68 13.80 0.77
C HIS A 69 -15.21 13.70 0.93
N HIS A 70 -15.88 14.75 1.42
CA HIS A 70 -17.33 14.79 1.50
C HIS A 70 -17.96 14.58 0.12
N ALA A 71 -18.93 13.67 0.03
CA ALA A 71 -19.65 13.31 -1.19
C ALA A 71 -18.73 12.94 -2.38
N VAL A 72 -17.52 12.38 -2.12
CA VAL A 72 -16.60 11.92 -3.16
C VAL A 72 -16.79 10.43 -3.39
N VAL A 73 -16.83 10.04 -4.65
CA VAL A 73 -16.72 8.65 -5.10
C VAL A 73 -15.47 8.49 -5.95
N SER A 74 -14.79 7.35 -5.80
CA SER A 74 -13.56 7.04 -6.54
C SER A 74 -13.59 5.63 -7.08
N ALA A 75 -13.10 5.43 -8.30
CA ALA A 75 -12.91 4.12 -8.91
C ALA A 75 -11.51 4.03 -9.53
N ASN A 76 -10.79 2.97 -9.18
CA ASN A 76 -9.40 2.73 -9.57
C ASN A 76 -9.29 1.40 -10.27
N PHE A 77 -8.66 1.40 -11.44
CA PHE A 77 -8.41 0.21 -12.26
C PHE A 77 -6.90 -0.01 -12.35
N THR A 78 -6.47 -1.23 -12.11
CA THR A 78 -5.06 -1.62 -12.18
C THR A 78 -4.92 -2.86 -13.05
N SER A 79 -4.08 -2.78 -14.08
CA SER A 79 -3.60 -3.93 -14.83
C SER A 79 -2.24 -4.35 -14.27
N LEU A 80 -2.18 -5.53 -13.66
CA LEU A 80 -0.98 -6.08 -13.02
C LEU A 80 -0.22 -7.01 -13.97
N ALA A 81 -0.96 -7.80 -14.75
CA ALA A 81 -0.48 -8.69 -15.80
C ALA A 81 -1.60 -8.88 -16.83
N PRO A 82 -1.37 -9.52 -17.98
CA PRO A 82 -2.39 -9.66 -19.03
C PRO A 82 -3.74 -10.22 -18.57
N SER A 83 -3.74 -11.14 -17.60
CA SER A 83 -4.96 -11.75 -17.03
C SER A 83 -5.28 -11.30 -15.61
N ILE A 84 -4.45 -10.45 -14.97
CA ILE A 84 -4.61 -10.06 -13.57
C ILE A 84 -5.01 -8.59 -13.49
N THR A 85 -6.22 -8.34 -13.01
CA THR A 85 -6.78 -7.01 -12.90
C THR A 85 -7.24 -6.71 -11.49
N GLY A 86 -6.96 -5.50 -11.03
CA GLY A 86 -7.40 -4.97 -9.74
C GLY A 86 -8.40 -3.84 -9.92
N LEU A 87 -9.42 -3.84 -9.09
CA LEU A 87 -10.40 -2.78 -8.96
C LEU A 87 -10.43 -2.33 -7.49
N TYR A 88 -10.42 -1.04 -7.26
CA TYR A 88 -10.77 -0.47 -5.97
C TYR A 88 -11.80 0.64 -6.19
N ALA A 89 -12.91 0.57 -5.49
CA ALA A 89 -13.92 1.62 -5.51
C ALA A 89 -14.24 2.05 -4.07
N ALA A 90 -14.45 3.35 -3.86
CA ALA A 90 -14.79 3.89 -2.57
C ALA A 90 -15.75 5.08 -2.69
N GLY A 91 -16.56 5.27 -1.65
CA GLY A 91 -17.37 6.45 -1.44
C GLY A 91 -17.17 6.98 -0.03
N ALA A 92 -17.18 8.31 0.14
CA ALA A 92 -16.98 8.94 1.44
C ALA A 92 -18.03 10.01 1.74
N TYR A 93 -18.33 10.15 3.02
CA TYR A 93 -19.27 11.14 3.53
C TYR A 93 -18.76 11.75 4.83
N HIS A 94 -18.79 13.08 4.92
CA HIS A 94 -18.42 13.81 6.13
C HIS A 94 -19.64 14.13 6.98
N LEU A 95 -19.56 13.76 8.25
CA LEU A 95 -20.60 14.03 9.28
C LEU A 95 -20.22 15.29 10.05
N GLU A 96 -20.66 16.45 9.58
CA GLU A 96 -20.30 17.77 10.15
C GLU A 96 -20.51 17.86 11.65
N LYS A 97 -21.72 17.46 12.14
CA LYS A 97 -22.07 17.51 13.58
C LYS A 97 -21.11 16.72 14.46
N LYS A 98 -20.41 15.71 13.91
CA LYS A 98 -19.48 14.83 14.63
C LYS A 98 -18.02 15.11 14.28
N ALA A 99 -17.73 16.03 13.35
CA ALA A 99 -16.41 16.28 12.78
C ALA A 99 -15.71 14.94 12.39
N THR A 100 -16.45 14.03 11.77
CA THR A 100 -16.02 12.67 11.46
C THR A 100 -16.35 12.36 10.01
N THR A 101 -15.37 11.82 9.29
CA THR A 101 -15.57 11.35 7.92
C THR A 101 -15.61 9.84 7.92
N VAL A 102 -16.56 9.28 7.19
CA VAL A 102 -16.72 7.83 7.00
C VAL A 102 -16.55 7.49 5.53
N ALA A 103 -15.99 6.33 5.23
CA ALA A 103 -15.88 5.83 3.87
C ALA A 103 -16.16 4.33 3.82
N LEU A 104 -16.76 3.91 2.72
CA LEU A 104 -16.91 2.50 2.35
C LEU A 104 -16.03 2.25 1.13
N GLY A 105 -15.22 1.20 1.16
CA GLY A 105 -14.34 0.83 0.06
C GLY A 105 -14.43 -0.66 -0.24
N ILE A 106 -14.40 -1.02 -1.50
CA ILE A 106 -14.33 -2.41 -1.97
C ILE A 106 -13.10 -2.59 -2.84
N THR A 107 -12.36 -3.66 -2.58
CA THR A 107 -11.24 -4.13 -3.40
C THR A 107 -11.63 -5.44 -4.06
N HIS A 108 -11.34 -5.58 -5.35
CA HIS A 108 -11.45 -6.84 -6.08
C HIS A 108 -10.19 -7.05 -6.91
N LEU A 109 -9.58 -8.20 -6.78
CA LEU A 109 -8.47 -8.67 -7.59
C LEU A 109 -8.88 -9.95 -8.30
N GLY A 110 -8.97 -9.89 -9.62
CA GLY A 110 -9.28 -11.05 -10.47
C GLY A 110 -8.01 -11.57 -11.13
N TYR A 111 -7.83 -12.89 -11.11
CA TYR A 111 -6.65 -13.56 -11.69
C TYR A 111 -6.93 -14.15 -13.09
N GLY A 112 -8.10 -13.86 -13.65
CA GLY A 112 -8.54 -14.44 -14.92
C GLY A 112 -8.95 -15.91 -14.79
N GLU A 113 -9.07 -16.59 -15.92
CA GLU A 113 -9.29 -18.01 -15.97
C GLU A 113 -7.96 -18.76 -15.84
N GLN A 114 -7.94 -19.76 -14.99
CA GLN A 114 -6.79 -20.63 -14.75
C GLN A 114 -7.14 -22.05 -15.19
N SER A 115 -6.21 -22.75 -15.85
CA SER A 115 -6.38 -24.14 -16.22
C SER A 115 -6.28 -25.02 -14.98
N GLU A 116 -7.27 -25.92 -14.81
CA GLU A 116 -7.21 -26.99 -13.83
C GLU A 116 -6.52 -28.19 -14.48
N THR A 117 -5.44 -28.67 -13.88
CA THR A 117 -4.66 -29.80 -14.39
C THR A 117 -4.53 -30.89 -13.34
N ASP A 118 -4.50 -32.15 -13.78
CA ASP A 118 -4.14 -33.28 -12.93
C ASP A 118 -2.62 -33.35 -12.68
N ALA A 119 -2.21 -34.31 -11.84
CA ALA A 119 -0.78 -34.53 -11.54
C ALA A 119 0.06 -34.93 -12.76
N SER A 120 -0.56 -35.41 -13.84
CA SER A 120 0.08 -35.78 -15.10
C SER A 120 0.11 -34.65 -16.11
N GLY A 121 -0.47 -33.47 -15.80
CA GLY A 121 -0.52 -32.30 -16.65
C GLY A 121 -1.69 -32.25 -17.62
N ASN A 122 -2.65 -33.19 -17.55
CA ASN A 122 -3.84 -33.15 -18.39
C ASN A 122 -4.79 -32.07 -17.89
N THR A 123 -5.35 -31.29 -18.81
CA THR A 123 -6.34 -30.25 -18.49
C THR A 123 -7.68 -30.90 -18.15
N LEU A 124 -8.16 -30.65 -16.93
CA LEU A 124 -9.47 -31.12 -16.46
C LEU A 124 -10.59 -30.09 -16.70
N GLY A 125 -10.23 -28.80 -16.78
CA GLY A 125 -11.16 -27.71 -16.94
C GLY A 125 -10.52 -26.35 -16.71
N THR A 126 -11.33 -25.35 -16.39
CA THR A 126 -10.89 -24.02 -15.98
C THR A 126 -11.62 -23.56 -14.72
N PHE A 127 -10.95 -22.75 -13.91
CA PHE A 127 -11.54 -22.11 -12.74
C PHE A 127 -11.17 -20.62 -12.69
N LYS A 128 -11.99 -19.84 -11.98
CA LYS A 128 -11.71 -18.43 -11.69
C LYS A 128 -11.20 -18.28 -10.28
N ALA A 129 -10.11 -17.52 -10.15
CA ALA A 129 -9.56 -17.15 -8.85
C ALA A 129 -9.76 -15.65 -8.62
N TYR A 130 -10.07 -15.26 -7.38
CA TYR A 130 -10.20 -13.86 -7.00
C TYR A 130 -9.98 -13.63 -5.52
N ASP A 131 -9.54 -12.42 -5.19
CA ASP A 131 -9.48 -11.87 -3.86
C ASP A 131 -10.36 -10.63 -3.74
N GLN A 132 -11.03 -10.47 -2.61
CA GLN A 132 -11.90 -9.33 -2.33
C GLN A 132 -11.72 -8.84 -0.89
N SER A 133 -11.87 -7.53 -0.69
CA SER A 133 -12.05 -6.99 0.65
C SER A 133 -13.07 -5.86 0.65
N LEU A 134 -13.91 -5.84 1.68
CA LEU A 134 -14.84 -4.75 1.99
C LEU A 134 -14.31 -4.03 3.23
N GLY A 135 -14.08 -2.72 3.11
CA GLY A 135 -13.52 -1.90 4.19
C GLY A 135 -14.46 -0.77 4.59
N VAL A 136 -14.68 -0.62 5.89
CA VAL A 136 -15.33 0.56 6.47
C VAL A 136 -14.28 1.38 7.19
N THR A 137 -14.11 2.63 6.76
CA THR A 137 -13.12 3.55 7.32
C THR A 137 -13.81 4.68 8.06
N VAL A 138 -13.27 5.01 9.22
CA VAL A 138 -13.68 6.17 10.02
C VAL A 138 -12.44 6.98 10.34
N SER A 139 -12.51 8.30 10.12
CA SER A 139 -11.42 9.22 10.46
C SER A 139 -11.95 10.50 11.10
N ARG A 140 -11.14 11.07 11.98
CA ARG A 140 -11.48 12.29 12.72
C ARG A 140 -10.26 13.18 12.88
N ILE A 141 -10.49 14.49 12.88
CA ILE A 141 -9.49 15.50 13.22
C ILE A 141 -9.43 15.75 14.73
N TYR A 142 -8.22 15.90 15.26
CA TYR A 142 -7.97 16.35 16.63
C TYR A 142 -7.01 17.53 16.64
N ASN A 143 -7.36 18.58 17.37
CA ASN A 143 -6.53 19.78 17.56
C ASN A 143 -6.00 20.39 16.24
N LYS A 144 -6.83 20.43 15.19
CA LYS A 144 -6.56 21.02 13.86
C LYS A 144 -5.32 20.50 13.09
N LYS A 145 -4.48 19.68 13.71
CA LYS A 145 -3.21 19.19 13.12
C LYS A 145 -3.11 17.67 13.09
N TRP A 146 -3.82 16.99 13.97
CA TRP A 146 -3.78 15.54 14.10
C TRP A 146 -5.00 14.91 13.49
N TYR A 147 -4.79 13.94 12.61
CA TYR A 147 -5.84 13.12 12.02
C TYR A 147 -5.59 11.69 12.44
N TYR A 148 -6.60 11.03 12.94
CA TYR A 148 -6.56 9.60 13.27
C TYR A 148 -7.71 8.89 12.59
N GLY A 149 -7.50 7.66 12.19
CA GLY A 149 -8.51 6.88 11.53
C GLY A 149 -8.28 5.39 11.70
N SER A 150 -9.32 4.64 11.46
CA SER A 150 -9.26 3.18 11.41
C SER A 150 -10.12 2.62 10.29
N THR A 151 -9.72 1.47 9.74
CA THR A 151 -10.48 0.72 8.73
C THR A 151 -10.66 -0.69 9.22
N LEU A 152 -11.91 -1.14 9.29
CA LEU A 152 -12.24 -2.55 9.48
C LEU A 152 -12.45 -3.19 8.11
N LYS A 153 -11.77 -4.31 7.84
CA LYS A 153 -11.79 -5.04 6.56
C LYS A 153 -12.37 -6.44 6.74
N LEU A 154 -13.35 -6.77 5.93
CA LEU A 154 -13.80 -8.15 5.71
C LEU A 154 -13.12 -8.65 4.44
N ILE A 155 -12.48 -9.81 4.50
CA ILE A 155 -11.66 -10.36 3.42
C ILE A 155 -12.28 -11.69 2.99
N ASN A 156 -12.40 -11.87 1.69
CA ASN A 156 -12.85 -13.11 1.07
C ASN A 156 -11.95 -13.44 -0.12
N SER A 157 -11.48 -14.65 -0.19
CA SER A 157 -10.57 -15.15 -1.21
C SER A 157 -11.00 -16.51 -1.70
N ARG A 158 -10.92 -16.73 -3.03
CA ARG A 158 -11.31 -18.00 -3.66
C ARG A 158 -10.37 -18.38 -4.79
N TYR A 159 -9.90 -19.62 -4.74
CA TYR A 159 -9.06 -20.25 -5.75
C TYR A 159 -9.65 -21.62 -6.10
N GLY A 160 -10.49 -21.67 -7.12
CA GLY A 160 -11.22 -22.89 -7.49
C GLY A 160 -12.11 -23.39 -6.35
N ALA A 161 -11.81 -24.58 -5.85
CA ALA A 161 -12.52 -25.20 -4.73
C ALA A 161 -12.13 -24.64 -3.35
N PHE A 162 -10.97 -23.96 -3.26
CA PHE A 162 -10.45 -23.43 -2.01
C PHE A 162 -10.97 -22.02 -1.73
N ALA A 163 -11.47 -21.81 -0.52
CA ALA A 163 -11.97 -20.50 -0.09
C ALA A 163 -11.47 -20.17 1.31
N SER A 164 -11.10 -18.92 1.49
CA SER A 164 -10.60 -18.38 2.76
C SER A 164 -11.26 -17.06 3.10
N GLN A 165 -11.44 -16.80 4.38
CA GLN A 165 -12.03 -15.55 4.90
C GLN A 165 -11.20 -15.00 6.04
N GLY A 166 -11.15 -13.69 6.15
CA GLY A 166 -10.39 -13.01 7.19
C GLY A 166 -11.03 -11.70 7.64
N LEU A 167 -10.57 -11.24 8.79
CA LEU A 167 -10.89 -9.95 9.36
C LEU A 167 -9.61 -9.21 9.67
N ALA A 168 -9.52 -7.95 9.27
CA ALA A 168 -8.35 -7.13 9.53
C ALA A 168 -8.73 -5.71 9.96
N LEU A 169 -7.88 -5.09 10.75
CA LEU A 169 -7.96 -3.71 11.21
C LEU A 169 -6.72 -2.95 10.73
N ASP A 170 -6.93 -1.78 10.13
CA ASP A 170 -5.89 -0.79 9.92
C ASP A 170 -6.10 0.39 10.88
N VAL A 171 -5.00 0.93 11.39
CA VAL A 171 -4.98 2.15 12.21
C VAL A 171 -4.01 3.14 11.60
N GLY A 172 -4.43 4.39 11.51
CA GLY A 172 -3.63 5.47 10.95
C GLY A 172 -3.59 6.71 11.81
N LEU A 173 -2.46 7.39 11.76
CA LEU A 173 -2.24 8.68 12.39
C LEU A 173 -1.48 9.60 11.44
N ASN A 174 -1.94 10.84 11.29
CA ASN A 174 -1.24 11.88 10.56
C ASN A 174 -1.13 13.15 11.38
N TYR A 175 0.04 13.76 11.37
CA TYR A 175 0.27 15.11 11.82
C TYR A 175 0.53 16.01 10.62
N TYR A 176 -0.28 17.07 10.45
CA TYR A 176 -0.16 18.03 9.36
C TYR A 176 0.06 19.44 9.90
N ASP A 177 1.17 20.06 9.53
CA ASP A 177 1.45 21.47 9.79
C ASP A 177 1.34 22.25 8.48
N GLU A 178 0.21 22.96 8.33
CA GLU A 178 -0.10 23.74 7.13
C GLU A 178 0.90 24.89 6.91
N LYS A 179 1.33 25.56 7.99
CA LYS A 179 2.27 26.69 7.90
C LYS A 179 3.63 26.25 7.36
N ARG A 180 4.08 25.07 7.79
CA ARG A 180 5.35 24.49 7.35
C ARG A 180 5.22 23.63 6.11
N MET A 181 4.00 23.38 5.64
CA MET A 181 3.70 22.47 4.53
C MET A 181 4.40 21.11 4.69
N ILE A 182 4.31 20.53 5.89
CA ILE A 182 4.89 19.24 6.23
C ILE A 182 3.83 18.33 6.85
N GLN A 183 3.84 17.07 6.44
CA GLN A 183 2.98 16.04 7.03
C GLN A 183 3.82 14.82 7.39
N PHE A 184 3.56 14.28 8.58
CA PHE A 184 4.06 13.00 9.03
C PHE A 184 2.89 12.02 9.09
N GLY A 185 3.12 10.80 8.65
CA GLY A 185 2.12 9.74 8.64
C GLY A 185 2.64 8.47 9.28
N PHE A 186 1.76 7.78 9.98
CA PHE A 186 1.95 6.46 10.53
C PHE A 186 0.77 5.59 10.18
N ALA A 187 1.00 4.34 9.79
CA ALA A 187 -0.04 3.35 9.59
C ALA A 187 0.42 1.97 10.06
N ALA A 188 -0.43 1.31 10.86
CA ALA A 188 -0.35 -0.11 11.16
C ALA A 188 -1.48 -0.79 10.37
N LYS A 189 -1.11 -1.68 9.44
CA LYS A 189 -2.02 -2.25 8.45
C LYS A 189 -2.17 -3.74 8.63
N ASN A 190 -3.37 -4.24 8.31
CA ASN A 190 -3.70 -5.66 8.25
C ASN A 190 -3.47 -6.41 9.58
N MET A 191 -3.71 -5.74 10.70
CA MET A 191 -3.78 -6.39 12.02
C MET A 191 -5.04 -7.25 12.07
N GLY A 192 -4.90 -8.58 12.05
CA GLY A 192 -6.09 -9.41 11.96
C GLY A 192 -5.81 -10.89 11.97
N VAL A 193 -6.87 -11.65 11.67
CA VAL A 193 -6.85 -13.11 11.71
C VAL A 193 -7.58 -13.71 10.51
N GLN A 194 -7.11 -14.85 10.08
CA GLN A 194 -7.83 -15.71 9.15
C GLN A 194 -8.94 -16.45 9.90
N ILE A 195 -10.20 -16.20 9.53
CA ILE A 195 -11.39 -16.84 10.15
C ILE A 195 -11.56 -18.24 9.60
N LYS A 196 -11.52 -18.35 8.26
CA LYS A 196 -11.56 -19.62 7.52
C LYS A 196 -10.29 -19.76 6.69
N SER A 197 -9.55 -20.85 6.86
CA SER A 197 -8.36 -21.17 6.06
C SER A 197 -8.69 -21.87 4.76
N TYR A 198 -7.76 -21.83 3.79
CA TYR A 198 -7.89 -22.61 2.54
C TYR A 198 -7.81 -24.12 2.76
N GLY A 199 -7.15 -24.56 3.83
CA GLY A 199 -6.94 -25.97 4.20
C GLY A 199 -6.83 -26.14 5.71
N ASN A 200 -6.00 -27.08 6.17
CA ASN A 200 -5.94 -27.48 7.57
C ASN A 200 -5.13 -26.56 8.50
N GLY A 201 -4.49 -25.51 7.98
CA GLY A 201 -3.67 -24.56 8.77
C GLY A 201 -4.15 -23.13 8.62
N LYS A 202 -4.08 -22.34 9.69
CA LYS A 202 -4.25 -20.89 9.63
C LYS A 202 -2.91 -20.23 9.34
N GLU A 203 -2.94 -19.20 8.52
CA GLU A 203 -1.78 -18.38 8.15
C GLU A 203 -1.97 -16.97 8.71
N ASP A 204 -0.87 -16.30 9.00
CA ASP A 204 -0.89 -14.90 9.43
C ASP A 204 -1.32 -13.97 8.29
N LEU A 205 -1.91 -12.85 8.64
CA LEU A 205 -2.20 -11.78 7.68
C LEU A 205 -0.93 -10.97 7.37
N PRO A 206 -0.88 -10.31 6.21
CA PRO A 206 0.31 -9.55 5.78
C PRO A 206 0.44 -8.23 6.55
N PHE A 207 0.69 -8.30 7.85
CA PHE A 207 0.90 -7.13 8.71
C PHE A 207 1.96 -6.21 8.12
N ASP A 208 1.74 -4.89 8.23
CA ASP A 208 2.71 -3.89 7.80
C ASP A 208 2.69 -2.67 8.72
N LEU A 209 3.87 -2.20 9.08
CA LEU A 209 4.09 -0.96 9.81
C LEU A 209 4.77 0.03 8.89
N VAL A 210 4.11 1.16 8.63
CA VAL A 210 4.55 2.15 7.64
C VAL A 210 4.65 3.53 8.28
N LEU A 211 5.76 4.20 8.02
CA LEU A 211 6.02 5.59 8.41
C LEU A 211 6.19 6.45 7.16
N GLY A 212 5.78 7.68 7.21
CA GLY A 212 5.93 8.58 6.07
C GLY A 212 6.13 10.02 6.47
N MET A 213 6.84 10.74 5.62
CA MET A 213 6.97 12.20 5.68
C MET A 213 6.80 12.77 4.28
N THR A 214 6.01 13.83 4.19
CA THR A 214 5.85 14.61 2.95
C THR A 214 6.09 16.08 3.25
N LYS A 215 6.92 16.74 2.45
CA LYS A 215 7.24 18.17 2.55
C LYS A 215 7.07 18.83 1.19
N GLN A 216 6.29 19.89 1.15
CA GLN A 216 6.24 20.78 0.00
C GLN A 216 7.18 21.96 0.21
N LEU A 217 7.94 22.32 -0.81
CA LEU A 217 8.84 23.47 -0.76
C LEU A 217 8.04 24.77 -0.89
N GLU A 218 8.39 25.78 -0.10
CA GLU A 218 7.68 27.08 -0.10
C GLU A 218 7.95 27.89 -1.37
N LYS A 219 9.18 27.81 -1.90
CA LYS A 219 9.66 28.61 -3.02
C LYS A 219 9.71 27.85 -4.35
N ALA A 220 9.31 26.59 -4.37
CA ALA A 220 9.32 25.77 -5.58
C ALA A 220 8.05 24.91 -5.65
N PRO A 221 7.49 24.69 -6.84
CA PRO A 221 6.30 23.87 -7.02
C PRO A 221 6.64 22.38 -6.94
N ILE A 222 7.38 21.99 -5.91
CA ILE A 222 7.88 20.62 -5.73
C ILE A 222 7.51 20.14 -4.35
N ARG A 223 7.08 18.88 -4.28
CA ARG A 223 6.79 18.16 -3.05
C ARG A 223 7.61 16.88 -3.04
N PHE A 224 8.27 16.60 -1.94
CA PHE A 224 9.02 15.36 -1.72
C PHE A 224 8.33 14.50 -0.67
N SER A 225 8.38 13.20 -0.86
CA SER A 225 7.93 12.22 0.14
C SER A 225 8.99 11.15 0.37
N LEU A 226 9.10 10.75 1.62
CA LEU A 226 9.90 9.62 2.08
C LEU A 226 9.00 8.69 2.87
N THR A 227 8.94 7.43 2.49
CA THR A 227 8.12 6.42 3.16
C THR A 227 8.98 5.23 3.55
N GLY A 228 8.93 4.85 4.83
CA GLY A 228 9.51 3.61 5.34
C GLY A 228 8.43 2.54 5.42
N GLN A 229 8.61 1.44 4.71
CA GLN A 229 7.70 0.29 4.68
C GLN A 229 8.26 -0.90 5.44
N ARG A 230 7.37 -1.80 5.90
CA ARG A 230 7.74 -3.03 6.65
C ARG A 230 8.65 -2.77 7.85
N MET A 231 8.39 -1.67 8.58
CA MET A 231 9.24 -1.25 9.71
C MET A 231 9.22 -2.22 10.90
N HIS A 232 8.33 -3.21 10.87
CA HIS A 232 8.26 -4.29 11.86
C HIS A 232 9.27 -5.42 11.62
N GLN A 233 9.93 -5.45 10.46
CA GLN A 233 10.91 -6.47 10.07
C GLN A 233 12.22 -5.79 9.72
N PHE A 234 13.32 -6.19 10.34
CA PHE A 234 14.63 -5.59 10.06
C PHE A 234 15.27 -6.08 8.77
N ASP A 235 15.12 -7.38 8.46
CA ASP A 235 15.67 -7.98 7.25
C ASP A 235 14.55 -8.31 6.27
N LEU A 236 14.50 -7.57 5.18
CA LEU A 236 13.51 -7.74 4.12
C LEU A 236 14.02 -8.58 2.96
N LEU A 237 15.35 -8.79 2.89
CA LEU A 237 15.96 -9.43 1.73
C LEU A 237 15.95 -10.95 1.93
N TYR A 238 15.25 -11.63 1.05
CA TYR A 238 15.31 -13.09 0.98
C TYR A 238 16.70 -13.54 0.51
N ASN A 239 17.34 -14.38 1.26
CA ASN A 239 18.61 -14.99 0.91
C ASN A 239 18.54 -16.51 1.12
N ASP A 240 18.20 -17.23 0.07
CA ASP A 240 18.32 -18.68 0.06
C ASP A 240 19.80 -19.04 -0.09
N THR A 241 20.46 -19.28 1.04
CA THR A 241 21.88 -19.58 1.07
C THR A 241 22.21 -20.88 0.34
N LEU A 242 21.38 -21.91 0.46
CA LEU A 242 21.60 -23.20 -0.20
C LEU A 242 21.44 -23.10 -1.71
N PHE A 243 20.36 -22.48 -2.18
CA PHE A 243 20.11 -22.27 -3.60
C PHE A 243 21.18 -21.38 -4.23
N ASN A 244 21.53 -20.31 -3.54
CA ASN A 244 22.53 -19.35 -4.04
C ASN A 244 23.92 -19.95 -4.09
N GLU A 245 24.36 -20.69 -3.06
CA GLU A 245 25.67 -21.36 -3.05
C GLU A 245 25.78 -22.43 -4.14
N THR A 246 24.70 -23.17 -4.40
CA THR A 246 24.66 -24.23 -5.42
C THR A 246 24.70 -23.69 -6.85
N ASN A 247 23.95 -22.58 -7.11
CA ASN A 247 23.72 -22.08 -8.48
C ASN A 247 24.61 -20.88 -8.86
N PHE A 248 25.04 -20.06 -7.89
CA PHE A 248 25.70 -18.77 -8.14
C PHE A 248 26.98 -18.58 -7.31
N GLY A 249 27.36 -19.57 -6.51
CA GLY A 249 28.46 -19.44 -5.54
C GLY A 249 28.05 -18.59 -4.32
N ARG A 250 28.96 -18.47 -3.35
CA ARG A 250 28.70 -17.78 -2.10
C ARG A 250 28.43 -16.29 -2.32
N GLN A 251 27.19 -15.88 -2.17
CA GLN A 251 26.80 -14.47 -2.33
C GLN A 251 27.13 -13.67 -1.05
N PRO A 252 27.68 -12.46 -1.19
CA PRO A 252 27.94 -11.61 -0.02
C PRO A 252 26.63 -11.26 0.68
N ARG A 253 26.60 -11.41 2.00
CA ARG A 253 25.45 -10.99 2.82
C ARG A 253 25.22 -9.49 2.66
N ALA A 254 23.96 -9.09 2.60
CA ALA A 254 23.58 -7.69 2.55
C ALA A 254 24.14 -6.95 3.77
N ASN A 255 24.87 -5.86 3.56
CA ASN A 255 25.38 -5.02 4.63
C ASN A 255 24.26 -4.25 5.33
N LEU A 256 24.53 -3.69 6.52
CA LEU A 256 23.57 -2.94 7.31
C LEU A 256 22.90 -1.80 6.52
N GLY A 257 23.68 -1.03 5.76
CA GLY A 257 23.14 0.04 4.93
C GLY A 257 22.14 -0.49 3.90
N THR A 258 22.46 -1.60 3.25
CA THR A 258 21.56 -2.26 2.29
C THR A 258 20.22 -2.64 2.93
N LYS A 259 20.24 -3.22 4.12
CA LYS A 259 19.02 -3.61 4.86
C LYS A 259 18.18 -2.39 5.19
N ILE A 260 18.79 -1.34 5.76
CA ILE A 260 18.11 -0.08 6.11
C ILE A 260 17.50 0.60 4.87
N PHE A 261 18.30 0.78 3.80
CA PHE A 261 17.81 1.47 2.60
C PHE A 261 16.69 0.70 1.87
N SER A 262 16.59 -0.62 2.04
CA SER A 262 15.51 -1.43 1.45
C SER A 262 14.12 -1.09 2.01
N HIS A 263 14.03 -0.47 3.15
CA HIS A 263 12.76 -0.01 3.71
C HIS A 263 12.21 1.24 3.02
N PHE A 264 13.04 2.01 2.32
CA PHE A 264 12.65 3.33 1.86
C PHE A 264 12.06 3.35 0.45
N VAL A 265 11.01 4.17 0.35
CA VAL A 265 10.37 4.57 -0.91
C VAL A 265 10.46 6.09 -0.99
N LEU A 266 10.99 6.58 -2.12
CA LEU A 266 11.14 7.99 -2.41
C LEU A 266 10.09 8.41 -3.43
N GLY A 267 9.47 9.57 -3.22
CA GLY A 267 8.51 10.15 -4.15
C GLY A 267 8.74 11.65 -4.31
N ALA A 268 8.41 12.16 -5.49
CA ALA A 268 8.41 13.58 -5.77
C ALA A 268 7.23 13.94 -6.68
N ASP A 269 6.58 15.06 -6.37
CA ASP A 269 5.56 15.69 -7.20
C ASP A 269 6.08 17.03 -7.71
N ILE A 270 5.83 17.32 -8.98
CA ILE A 270 6.04 18.61 -9.63
C ILE A 270 4.65 19.19 -9.92
N LEU A 271 4.34 20.33 -9.32
CA LEU A 271 3.06 21.01 -9.46
C LEU A 271 3.12 21.93 -10.70
N VAL A 272 2.37 21.59 -11.74
CA VAL A 272 2.32 22.38 -12.99
C VAL A 272 1.02 23.17 -13.00
N GLY A 273 1.10 24.41 -12.50
CA GLY A 273 -0.06 25.23 -12.23
C GLY A 273 -0.94 24.60 -11.14
N GLU A 274 -2.25 24.84 -11.22
CA GLU A 274 -3.22 24.36 -10.21
C GLU A 274 -3.84 23.00 -10.55
N LYS A 275 -3.78 22.61 -11.83
CA LYS A 275 -4.55 21.48 -12.35
C LYS A 275 -3.75 20.22 -12.57
N ILE A 276 -2.45 20.33 -12.86
CA ILE A 276 -1.62 19.20 -13.27
C ILE A 276 -0.55 18.96 -12.22
N VAL A 277 -0.36 17.70 -11.84
CA VAL A 277 0.76 17.25 -11.02
C VAL A 277 1.46 16.09 -11.72
N LEU A 278 2.75 16.24 -11.95
CA LEU A 278 3.60 15.16 -12.44
C LEU A 278 4.27 14.49 -11.24
N THR A 279 4.20 13.19 -11.18
CA THR A 279 4.70 12.40 -10.04
C THR A 279 5.74 11.41 -10.50
N GLY A 280 6.82 11.28 -9.73
CA GLY A 280 7.84 10.26 -9.89
C GLY A 280 8.15 9.59 -8.56
N GLY A 281 8.48 8.29 -8.60
CA GLY A 281 8.77 7.51 -7.41
C GLY A 281 9.85 6.46 -7.63
N TYR A 282 10.52 6.08 -6.56
CA TYR A 282 11.52 5.02 -6.56
C TYR A 282 11.40 4.15 -5.31
N ASN A 283 11.29 2.84 -5.50
CA ASN A 283 11.21 1.85 -4.44
C ASN A 283 12.49 1.02 -4.42
N VAL A 284 13.28 1.20 -3.36
CA VAL A 284 14.58 0.55 -3.22
C VAL A 284 14.43 -0.97 -3.10
N LEU A 285 13.45 -1.45 -2.31
CA LEU A 285 13.19 -2.88 -2.15
C LEU A 285 12.83 -3.54 -3.47
N ARG A 286 11.86 -2.96 -4.20
CA ARG A 286 11.44 -3.45 -5.53
C ARG A 286 12.61 -3.55 -6.50
N ARG A 287 13.48 -2.54 -6.53
CA ARG A 287 14.71 -2.54 -7.37
C ARG A 287 15.61 -3.71 -7.03
N ARG A 288 15.73 -4.09 -5.77
CA ARG A 288 16.63 -5.14 -5.31
C ARG A 288 16.05 -6.54 -5.47
N GLU A 289 14.82 -6.74 -5.04
CA GLU A 289 14.15 -8.05 -5.10
C GLU A 289 13.91 -8.54 -6.54
N LEU A 290 13.65 -7.60 -7.45
CA LEU A 290 13.32 -7.95 -8.84
C LEU A 290 14.50 -7.81 -9.80
N ARG A 291 15.71 -7.59 -9.29
CA ARG A 291 16.91 -7.55 -10.10
C ARG A 291 17.30 -8.97 -10.53
N ILE A 292 17.26 -9.24 -11.83
CA ILE A 292 17.77 -10.47 -12.41
C ILE A 292 19.28 -10.30 -12.62
N GLN A 293 20.08 -11.24 -12.12
CA GLN A 293 21.53 -11.26 -12.37
C GLN A 293 21.79 -11.43 -13.87
N ASN A 294 22.79 -10.74 -14.39
CA ASN A 294 23.20 -10.74 -15.80
C ASN A 294 22.22 -10.12 -16.80
N PHE A 295 21.12 -9.50 -16.35
CA PHE A 295 20.23 -8.71 -17.20
C PHE A 295 20.19 -7.25 -16.78
N ALA A 296 20.07 -6.35 -17.76
CA ALA A 296 19.86 -4.94 -17.50
C ALA A 296 18.56 -4.75 -16.70
N SER A 297 18.67 -4.20 -15.49
CA SER A 297 17.51 -4.01 -14.61
C SER A 297 16.53 -2.92 -15.11
N GLY A 298 16.86 -2.23 -16.20
CA GLY A 298 16.02 -1.20 -16.81
C GLY A 298 15.47 -0.19 -15.78
N LEU A 299 14.20 0.14 -15.89
CA LEU A 299 13.46 1.04 -15.00
C LEU A 299 12.86 0.32 -13.78
N THR A 300 13.23 -0.93 -13.48
CA THR A 300 12.75 -1.67 -12.29
C THR A 300 12.91 -0.82 -11.03
N GLY A 301 11.87 -0.72 -10.22
CA GLY A 301 11.82 0.10 -9.02
C GLY A 301 11.37 1.54 -9.25
N PHE A 302 11.45 2.06 -10.48
CA PHE A 302 10.91 3.37 -10.81
C PHE A 302 9.40 3.32 -11.10
N SER A 303 8.73 4.41 -10.82
CA SER A 303 7.35 4.66 -11.17
C SER A 303 7.15 6.12 -11.52
N TYR A 304 6.18 6.40 -12.34
CA TYR A 304 5.79 7.76 -12.69
C TYR A 304 4.30 7.82 -13.01
N GLY A 305 3.76 9.02 -12.96
CA GLY A 305 2.37 9.26 -13.25
C GLY A 305 2.05 10.73 -13.34
N PHE A 306 0.82 11.00 -13.61
CA PHE A 306 0.28 12.36 -13.57
C PHE A 306 -1.12 12.35 -12.98
N ASN A 307 -1.52 13.47 -12.43
CA ASN A 307 -2.91 13.73 -12.10
C ASN A 307 -3.40 15.01 -12.77
N LEU A 308 -4.68 15.01 -13.12
CA LEU A 308 -5.42 16.14 -13.64
C LEU A 308 -6.55 16.44 -12.66
N ASN A 309 -6.51 17.64 -12.05
CA ASN A 309 -7.52 18.11 -11.12
C ASN A 309 -8.44 19.09 -11.86
N LEU A 310 -9.66 18.65 -12.12
CA LEU A 310 -10.76 19.50 -12.60
C LEU A 310 -11.68 19.84 -11.41
N GLN A 311 -12.63 20.76 -11.59
CA GLN A 311 -13.48 21.22 -10.48
C GLN A 311 -14.18 20.08 -9.73
N ARG A 312 -14.81 19.14 -10.46
CA ARG A 312 -15.54 18.00 -9.86
C ARG A 312 -14.92 16.64 -10.15
N LEU A 313 -13.99 16.57 -11.11
CA LEU A 313 -13.38 15.34 -11.57
C LEU A 313 -11.88 15.40 -11.37
N ARG A 314 -11.31 14.36 -10.76
CA ARG A 314 -9.87 14.13 -10.71
C ARG A 314 -9.55 12.84 -11.45
N CYS A 315 -8.57 12.92 -12.33
CA CYS A 315 -8.08 11.80 -13.11
C CYS A 315 -6.63 11.53 -12.74
N TYR A 316 -6.29 10.29 -12.48
CA TYR A 316 -4.93 9.87 -12.17
C TYR A 316 -4.50 8.76 -13.11
N TYR A 317 -3.25 8.80 -13.52
CA TYR A 317 -2.60 7.70 -14.22
C TYR A 317 -1.24 7.44 -13.58
N ALA A 318 -0.87 6.17 -13.47
CA ALA A 318 0.47 5.77 -13.07
C ALA A 318 0.95 4.55 -13.86
N ARG A 319 2.25 4.52 -14.07
CA ARG A 319 2.98 3.36 -14.57
C ARG A 319 4.08 3.00 -13.59
N THR A 320 4.07 1.76 -13.13
CA THR A 320 5.03 1.22 -12.17
C THR A 320 5.81 0.09 -12.81
N HIS A 321 7.14 0.21 -12.83
CA HIS A 321 8.01 -0.79 -13.42
C HIS A 321 8.43 -1.84 -12.40
N TYR A 322 8.06 -3.10 -12.65
CA TYR A 322 8.44 -4.25 -11.84
C TYR A 322 9.64 -4.99 -12.44
N GLN A 323 9.52 -5.45 -13.68
CA GLN A 323 10.60 -6.08 -14.44
C GLN A 323 10.66 -5.51 -15.86
N SER A 324 11.68 -5.84 -16.63
CA SER A 324 11.87 -5.26 -17.97
C SER A 324 10.65 -5.41 -18.89
N ALA A 325 9.91 -6.51 -18.78
CA ALA A 325 8.72 -6.79 -19.58
C ALA A 325 7.40 -6.58 -18.81
N LEU A 326 7.44 -6.33 -17.49
CA LEU A 326 6.24 -6.23 -16.66
C LEU A 326 6.12 -4.84 -16.03
N SER A 327 5.11 -4.10 -16.45
CA SER A 327 4.74 -2.82 -15.88
C SER A 327 3.27 -2.84 -15.48
N HIS A 328 2.96 -2.32 -14.31
CA HIS A 328 1.58 -2.11 -13.89
C HIS A 328 1.09 -0.77 -14.43
N HIS A 329 -0.12 -0.77 -14.98
CA HIS A 329 -0.83 0.42 -15.40
C HIS A 329 -2.03 0.64 -14.49
N GLN A 330 -2.17 1.86 -13.99
CA GLN A 330 -3.20 2.24 -13.03
C GLN A 330 -3.90 3.50 -13.51
N ILE A 331 -5.22 3.49 -13.45
CA ILE A 331 -6.07 4.64 -13.80
C ILE A 331 -7.09 4.81 -12.68
N SER A 332 -7.34 6.05 -12.29
CA SER A 332 -8.37 6.39 -11.31
C SER A 332 -9.17 7.59 -11.75
N PHE A 333 -10.45 7.54 -11.41
CA PHE A 333 -11.37 8.64 -11.53
C PHE A 333 -12.04 8.87 -10.16
N SER A 334 -11.98 10.12 -9.69
CA SER A 334 -12.66 10.53 -8.47
C SER A 334 -13.59 11.69 -8.79
N PHE A 335 -14.85 11.57 -8.40
CA PHE A 335 -15.90 12.53 -8.69
C PHE A 335 -16.54 13.04 -7.40
N THR A 336 -16.71 14.37 -7.30
CA THR A 336 -17.44 15.02 -6.20
C THR A 336 -18.89 15.18 -6.63
N LEU A 337 -19.82 14.52 -5.90
CA LEU A 337 -21.25 14.48 -6.21
C LEU A 337 -21.95 15.81 -5.88
N GLU A 338 -21.54 16.47 -4.79
CA GLU A 338 -22.04 17.76 -4.38
C GLU A 338 -21.02 18.84 -4.67
N ALA A 339 -21.46 20.00 -5.15
CA ALA A 339 -20.59 21.18 -5.18
C ALA A 339 -20.28 21.53 -3.71
N ALA A 340 -19.01 21.75 -3.38
CA ALA A 340 -18.65 22.27 -2.07
C ALA A 340 -19.40 23.59 -1.85
N GLY A 341 -20.45 23.53 -1.02
CA GLY A 341 -21.30 24.57 -0.50
C GLY A 341 -21.57 25.83 -1.39
N ASP A 342 -22.80 25.95 -1.85
CA ASP A 342 -23.43 27.26 -1.96
C ASP A 342 -23.92 27.69 -0.58
#